data_c3274e7a185370c75c509c73e91a6a20
#
_entry.id   c3274e7a185370c75c509c73e91a6a20
#
_cell.length_a   1.000
_cell.length_b   1.000
_cell.length_c   1.000
_cell.angle_alpha   90.00
_cell.angle_beta   90.00
_cell.angle_gamma   90.00
#
_symmetry.space_group_name_H-M   'P 1'
#
loop_
_entity.id
_entity.type
_entity.pdbx_description
1 polymer ?
#
loop_
_entity_poly.entity_id
_entity_poly.type
_entity_poly.pdbx_seq_one_letter_code
_entity_poly.pdbx_strand_id
1 'polypeptide(L)'
;DNQRRHFHKDRDQRPEGEERREFTREEKMEYREAKRGEYLSKPRRNSDGTMSFPSQNPYTHRRPGEPKMPKGIEWSMLSTDDRERLRGLSKEHAENIGLHILAAYTLEERDPELALEHAKWVAHQASRIDFARETLAFVAYRQGDYKLALREFRTAFRMNGFLDYLPFIADCERG
;
A
#
# COMPACT_ATOMS: atom_id res chain seq x y z
N ASP A 1 52.14 -14.85 -6.73
CA ASP A 1 52.31 -13.39 -6.79
C ASP A 1 50.97 -12.72 -6.66
N ASN A 2 50.69 -12.31 -5.44
CA ASN A 2 49.41 -11.77 -5.01
C ASN A 2 49.55 -10.25 -4.89
N GLN A 3 49.30 -9.53 -5.98
CA GLN A 3 49.30 -8.07 -5.95
C GLN A 3 47.95 -7.57 -5.42
N ARG A 4 47.86 -7.36 -4.12
CA ARG A 4 46.79 -6.57 -3.49
C ARG A 4 46.96 -5.11 -3.95
N ARG A 5 46.08 -4.67 -4.83
CA ARG A 5 45.93 -3.24 -5.16
C ARG A 5 45.38 -2.53 -3.94
N HIS A 6 46.22 -1.78 -3.24
CA HIS A 6 45.79 -0.81 -2.25
C HIS A 6 45.09 0.34 -2.97
N PHE A 7 43.76 0.42 -2.83
CA PHE A 7 43.04 1.65 -3.11
C PHE A 7 43.38 2.64 -2.01
N HIS A 8 44.31 3.55 -2.29
CA HIS A 8 44.46 4.76 -1.50
C HIS A 8 43.18 5.60 -1.71
N LYS A 9 42.42 5.71 -0.66
CA LYS A 9 41.31 6.65 -0.54
C LYS A 9 41.98 8.02 -0.41
N ASP A 10 42.03 8.78 -1.50
CA ASP A 10 42.33 10.21 -1.44
C ASP A 10 41.27 10.85 -0.54
N ARG A 11 41.63 11.10 0.70
CA ARG A 11 40.87 11.92 1.61
C ARG A 11 41.01 13.36 1.13
N ASP A 12 39.94 13.87 0.57
CA ASP A 12 39.70 15.25 0.21
C ASP A 12 40.47 16.23 1.09
N GLN A 13 41.42 16.94 0.49
CA GLN A 13 41.92 18.19 1.02
C GLN A 13 40.83 19.26 0.80
N ARG A 14 39.90 19.36 1.73
CA ARG A 14 38.97 20.49 1.76
C ARG A 14 39.66 21.69 2.38
N PRO A 15 39.46 22.89 1.84
CA PRO A 15 40.01 24.11 2.46
C PRO A 15 39.39 24.27 3.86
N GLU A 16 40.26 24.46 4.83
CA GLU A 16 39.87 24.82 6.21
C GLU A 16 39.16 26.19 6.19
N GLY A 17 37.84 26.18 6.49
CA GLY A 17 37.11 27.43 6.67
C GLY A 17 35.65 27.48 6.22
N GLU A 18 35.11 26.45 5.58
CA GLU A 18 33.68 26.41 5.29
C GLU A 18 32.92 25.82 6.49
N GLU A 19 32.23 26.70 7.23
CA GLU A 19 31.23 26.25 8.20
C GLU A 19 30.24 25.28 7.50
N ARG A 20 30.13 24.07 8.02
CA ARG A 20 29.14 23.11 7.54
C ARG A 20 27.77 23.70 7.77
N ARG A 21 27.12 24.19 6.71
CA ARG A 21 25.73 24.56 6.75
C ARG A 21 24.93 23.35 7.22
N GLU A 22 24.35 23.46 8.39
CA GLU A 22 23.41 22.45 8.86
C GLU A 22 22.11 22.60 8.08
N PHE A 23 21.76 21.52 7.39
CA PHE A 23 20.48 21.44 6.68
C PHE A 23 19.34 21.45 7.70
N THR A 24 18.33 22.26 7.43
CA THR A 24 17.10 22.27 8.23
C THR A 24 16.40 20.91 8.15
N ARG A 25 15.48 20.66 9.07
CA ARG A 25 14.66 19.43 9.07
C ARG A 25 13.87 19.29 7.76
N GLU A 26 13.37 20.41 7.25
CA GLU A 26 12.59 20.46 5.99
C GLU A 26 13.48 20.12 4.78
N GLU A 27 14.65 20.73 4.66
CA GLU A 27 15.61 20.43 3.60
C GLU A 27 16.07 18.95 3.61
N LYS A 28 16.26 18.38 4.80
CA LYS A 28 16.57 16.94 4.94
C LYS A 28 15.41 16.05 4.49
N MET A 29 14.18 16.46 4.76
CA MET A 29 12.99 15.72 4.32
C MET A 29 12.83 15.81 2.79
N GLU A 30 12.92 16.99 2.21
CA GLU A 30 12.84 17.20 0.76
C GLU A 30 13.92 16.39 0.02
N TYR A 31 15.14 16.40 0.51
CA TYR A 31 16.23 15.61 -0.06
C TYR A 31 15.93 14.10 -0.01
N ARG A 32 15.39 13.60 1.11
CA ARG A 32 15.01 12.19 1.25
C ARG A 32 13.87 11.83 0.32
N GLU A 33 12.88 12.70 0.18
CA GLU A 33 11.77 12.50 -0.74
C GLU A 33 12.23 12.49 -2.19
N ALA A 34 13.07 13.42 -2.59
CA ALA A 34 13.63 13.47 -3.94
C ALA A 34 14.43 12.21 -4.27
N LYS A 35 15.30 11.78 -3.34
CA LYS A 35 16.06 10.52 -3.48
C LYS A 35 15.17 9.29 -3.57
N ARG A 36 14.12 9.27 -2.77
CA ARG A 36 13.15 8.18 -2.78
C ARG A 36 12.33 8.17 -4.06
N GLY A 37 11.92 9.33 -4.56
CA GLY A 37 11.24 9.47 -5.85
C GLY A 37 12.11 8.98 -7.00
N GLU A 38 13.38 9.34 -7.03
CA GLU A 38 14.33 8.84 -8.00
C GLU A 38 14.48 7.31 -7.95
N TYR A 39 14.56 6.74 -6.74
CA TYR A 39 14.65 5.31 -6.53
C TYR A 39 13.40 4.56 -7.04
N LEU A 40 12.22 5.09 -6.76
CA LEU A 40 10.93 4.49 -7.10
C LEU A 40 10.58 4.64 -8.59
N SER A 41 11.14 5.65 -9.27
CA SER A 41 10.90 5.90 -10.69
C SER A 41 11.70 4.98 -11.63
N LYS A 42 12.73 4.31 -11.11
CA LYS A 42 13.59 3.45 -11.90
C LYS A 42 13.15 1.98 -11.80
N PRO A 43 12.90 1.32 -12.95
CA PRO A 43 12.62 -0.10 -12.93
C PRO A 43 13.86 -0.90 -12.48
N ARG A 44 13.62 -2.01 -11.81
CA ARG A 44 14.65 -2.93 -11.33
C ARG A 44 14.50 -4.28 -11.98
N ARG A 45 15.63 -4.92 -12.23
CA ARG A 45 15.66 -6.28 -12.75
C ARG A 45 15.47 -7.27 -11.60
N ASN A 46 14.48 -8.12 -11.73
CA ASN A 46 14.21 -9.22 -10.81
C ASN A 46 15.16 -10.39 -11.07
N SER A 47 15.22 -11.34 -10.14
CA SER A 47 16.04 -12.55 -10.26
C SER A 47 15.66 -13.44 -11.45
N ASP A 48 14.42 -13.37 -11.90
CA ASP A 48 13.91 -14.09 -13.09
C ASP A 48 14.15 -13.36 -14.42
N GLY A 49 14.81 -12.19 -14.38
CA GLY A 49 15.11 -11.37 -15.54
C GLY A 49 14.01 -10.37 -15.95
N THR A 50 12.85 -10.41 -15.31
CA THR A 50 11.78 -9.43 -15.54
C THR A 50 12.11 -8.08 -14.93
N MET A 51 11.47 -7.01 -15.43
CA MET A 51 11.63 -5.67 -14.89
C MET A 51 10.40 -5.29 -14.07
N SER A 52 10.62 -4.73 -12.90
CA SER A 52 9.56 -4.20 -12.05
C SER A 52 9.97 -2.91 -11.37
N PHE A 53 8.97 -2.11 -11.00
CA PHE A 53 9.20 -0.92 -10.18
C PHE A 53 9.15 -1.29 -8.70
N PRO A 54 9.96 -0.63 -7.83
CA PRO A 54 9.85 -0.79 -6.39
C PRO A 54 8.45 -0.41 -5.91
N SER A 55 7.96 -1.08 -4.86
CA SER A 55 6.70 -0.72 -4.23
C SER A 55 6.79 0.66 -3.57
N GLN A 56 5.69 1.42 -3.66
CA GLN A 56 5.64 2.78 -3.17
C GLN A 56 5.09 2.83 -1.74
N ASN A 57 5.69 3.69 -0.93
CA ASN A 57 5.10 4.03 0.36
C ASN A 57 3.89 4.94 0.13
N PRO A 58 2.68 4.56 0.57
CA PRO A 58 1.45 5.29 0.30
C PRO A 58 1.42 6.69 0.96
N TYR A 59 2.29 6.96 1.93
CA TYR A 59 2.39 8.27 2.57
C TYR A 59 3.26 9.27 1.80
N THR A 60 4.24 8.79 1.06
CA THR A 60 5.22 9.64 0.36
C THR A 60 5.04 9.64 -1.15
N HIS A 61 4.73 8.49 -1.73
CA HIS A 61 4.54 8.36 -3.16
C HIS A 61 3.29 7.55 -3.45
N ARG A 62 2.36 8.18 -4.16
CA ARG A 62 1.13 7.57 -4.61
C ARG A 62 1.24 7.18 -6.09
N ARG A 63 0.69 6.04 -6.43
CA ARG A 63 0.48 5.67 -7.81
C ARG A 63 -0.64 6.53 -8.41
N PRO A 64 -0.69 6.71 -9.74
CA PRO A 64 -1.83 7.35 -10.37
C PRO A 64 -3.16 6.71 -9.95
N GLY A 65 -4.10 7.52 -9.49
CA GLY A 65 -5.40 7.05 -8.98
C GLY A 65 -5.41 6.48 -7.56
N GLU A 66 -4.27 6.39 -6.91
CA GLU A 66 -4.21 5.94 -5.50
C GLU A 66 -4.73 7.01 -4.55
N PRO A 67 -5.73 6.68 -3.69
CA PRO A 67 -6.24 7.63 -2.72
C PRO A 67 -5.19 8.04 -1.70
N LYS A 68 -5.27 9.28 -1.22
CA LYS A 68 -4.37 9.77 -0.18
C LYS A 68 -4.58 9.02 1.13
N MET A 69 -3.50 8.51 1.70
CA MET A 69 -3.54 7.82 2.98
C MET A 69 -3.80 8.80 4.13
N PRO A 70 -4.80 8.53 4.99
CA PRO A 70 -5.03 9.31 6.20
C PRO A 70 -3.85 9.20 7.15
N LYS A 71 -3.61 10.24 7.94
CA LYS A 71 -2.60 10.20 8.99
C LYS A 71 -2.98 9.22 10.08
N GLY A 72 -1.99 8.57 10.66
CA GLY A 72 -2.18 7.68 11.82
C GLY A 72 -2.53 6.24 11.47
N ILE A 73 -2.60 5.88 10.21
CA ILE A 73 -2.81 4.49 9.79
C ILE A 73 -1.46 3.76 9.75
N GLU A 74 -1.35 2.66 10.47
CA GLU A 74 -0.13 1.86 10.58
C GLU A 74 -0.42 0.37 10.36
N TRP A 75 0.52 -0.33 9.74
CA TRP A 75 0.43 -1.78 9.49
C TRP A 75 0.19 -2.60 10.77
N SER A 76 0.76 -2.15 11.89
CA SER A 76 0.57 -2.78 13.21
C SER A 76 -0.87 -2.81 13.70
N MET A 77 -1.75 -1.98 13.13
CA MET A 77 -3.19 -1.96 13.45
C MET A 77 -3.95 -3.15 12.87
N LEU A 78 -3.40 -3.82 11.86
CA LEU A 78 -3.97 -5.08 11.38
C LEU A 78 -3.69 -6.21 12.38
N SER A 79 -4.70 -7.05 12.62
CA SER A 79 -4.53 -8.28 13.38
C SER A 79 -3.58 -9.26 12.67
N THR A 80 -3.00 -10.20 13.42
CA THR A 80 -2.16 -11.25 12.83
C THR A 80 -2.94 -12.07 11.81
N ASP A 81 -4.21 -12.37 12.07
CA ASP A 81 -5.07 -13.12 11.15
C ASP A 81 -5.33 -12.35 9.85
N ASP A 82 -5.58 -11.04 9.93
CA ASP A 82 -5.76 -10.20 8.75
C ASP A 82 -4.48 -10.07 7.92
N ARG A 83 -3.33 -9.95 8.56
CA ARG A 83 -2.03 -9.95 7.87
C ARG A 83 -1.78 -11.25 7.13
N GLU A 84 -2.14 -12.37 7.75
CA GLU A 84 -2.00 -13.70 7.15
C GLU A 84 -2.86 -13.84 5.88
N ARG A 85 -4.02 -13.20 5.84
CA ARG A 85 -4.89 -13.15 4.64
C ARG A 85 -4.25 -12.41 3.45
N LEU A 86 -3.23 -11.60 3.70
CA LEU A 86 -2.46 -10.87 2.67
C LEU A 86 -1.16 -11.58 2.26
N ARG A 87 -0.90 -12.75 2.81
CA ARG A 87 0.33 -13.54 2.59
C ARG A 87 0.61 -13.86 1.12
N GLY A 88 -0.41 -13.95 0.28
CA GLY A 88 -0.25 -14.21 -1.16
C GLY A 88 0.37 -13.06 -1.96
N LEU A 89 0.54 -11.88 -1.33
CA LEU A 89 1.14 -10.70 -1.93
C LEU A 89 2.61 -10.56 -1.50
N SER A 90 3.41 -9.83 -2.30
CA SER A 90 4.74 -9.43 -1.86
C SER A 90 4.63 -8.58 -0.58
N LYS A 91 5.65 -8.58 0.26
CA LYS A 91 5.65 -7.85 1.54
C LYS A 91 5.21 -6.39 1.39
N GLU A 92 5.76 -5.70 0.41
CA GLU A 92 5.50 -4.27 0.18
C GLU A 92 4.09 -4.05 -0.39
N HIS A 93 3.64 -4.91 -1.26
CA HIS A 93 2.28 -4.86 -1.81
C HIS A 93 1.25 -5.19 -0.73
N ALA A 94 1.51 -6.20 0.09
CA ALA A 94 0.66 -6.54 1.24
C ALA A 94 0.54 -5.37 2.21
N GLU A 95 1.64 -4.66 2.51
CA GLU A 95 1.62 -3.49 3.37
C GLU A 95 0.77 -2.35 2.77
N ASN A 96 0.94 -2.05 1.49
CA ASN A 96 0.12 -1.05 0.81
C ASN A 96 -1.38 -1.40 0.87
N ILE A 97 -1.73 -2.62 0.50
CA ILE A 97 -3.12 -3.09 0.52
C ILE A 97 -3.70 -3.09 1.93
N GLY A 98 -2.94 -3.58 2.92
CA GLY A 98 -3.36 -3.58 4.32
C GLY A 98 -3.63 -2.18 4.88
N LEU A 99 -2.78 -1.21 4.54
CA LEU A 99 -2.99 0.20 4.95
C LEU A 99 -4.24 0.79 4.31
N HIS A 100 -4.51 0.51 3.03
CA HIS A 100 -5.73 0.98 2.38
C HIS A 100 -6.99 0.28 2.88
N ILE A 101 -6.92 -0.99 3.28
CA ILE A 101 -8.03 -1.68 3.97
C ILE A 101 -8.35 -0.98 5.29
N LEU A 102 -7.35 -0.71 6.11
CA LEU A 102 -7.51 0.03 7.37
C LEU A 102 -8.11 1.42 7.13
N ALA A 103 -7.63 2.14 6.12
CA ALA A 103 -8.14 3.45 5.74
C ALA A 103 -9.62 3.38 5.33
N ALA A 104 -10.00 2.38 4.54
CA ALA A 104 -11.39 2.19 4.13
C ALA A 104 -12.32 2.04 5.33
N TYR A 105 -11.99 1.17 6.27
CA TYR A 105 -12.81 0.95 7.47
C TYR A 105 -12.77 2.13 8.43
N THR A 106 -11.65 2.80 8.60
CA THR A 106 -11.51 3.94 9.50
C THR A 106 -12.30 5.16 9.02
N LEU A 107 -12.40 5.36 7.71
CA LEU A 107 -13.05 6.52 7.11
C LEU A 107 -14.56 6.37 6.93
N GLU A 108 -15.15 5.20 7.13
CA GLU A 108 -16.56 4.93 6.81
C GLU A 108 -17.54 5.94 7.41
N GLU A 109 -17.31 6.37 8.64
CA GLU A 109 -18.19 7.32 9.33
C GLU A 109 -17.89 8.79 9.01
N ARG A 110 -16.61 9.09 8.77
CA ARG A 110 -16.14 10.49 8.62
C ARG A 110 -16.18 10.96 7.16
N ASP A 111 -15.82 10.10 6.25
CA ASP A 111 -15.75 10.39 4.81
C ASP A 111 -16.09 9.12 4.00
N PRO A 112 -17.40 8.82 3.86
CA PRO A 112 -17.84 7.60 3.16
C PRO A 112 -17.37 7.52 1.71
N GLU A 113 -17.27 8.64 1.00
CA GLU A 113 -16.82 8.66 -0.39
C GLU A 113 -15.33 8.24 -0.48
N LEU A 114 -14.50 8.80 0.39
CA LEU A 114 -13.08 8.45 0.45
C LEU A 114 -12.89 7.01 0.93
N ALA A 115 -13.69 6.53 1.88
CA ALA A 115 -13.69 5.13 2.30
C ALA A 115 -13.96 4.19 1.13
N LEU A 116 -14.93 4.52 0.30
CA LEU A 116 -15.25 3.75 -0.90
C LEU A 116 -14.11 3.78 -1.93
N GLU A 117 -13.45 4.91 -2.11
CA GLU A 117 -12.29 5.03 -2.99
C GLU A 117 -11.14 4.12 -2.54
N HIS A 118 -10.83 4.09 -1.24
CA HIS A 118 -9.82 3.17 -0.69
C HIS A 118 -10.22 1.70 -0.89
N ALA A 119 -11.48 1.36 -0.65
CA ALA A 119 -12.00 0.01 -0.85
C ALA A 119 -11.94 -0.43 -2.33
N LYS A 120 -12.29 0.45 -3.26
CA LYS A 120 -12.17 0.20 -4.71
C LYS A 120 -10.72 0.03 -5.14
N TRP A 121 -9.81 0.85 -4.61
CA TRP A 121 -8.37 0.70 -4.86
C TRP A 121 -7.88 -0.68 -4.45
N VAL A 122 -8.20 -1.11 -3.24
CA VAL A 122 -7.82 -2.42 -2.70
C VAL A 122 -8.32 -3.56 -3.60
N ALA A 123 -9.60 -3.56 -3.95
CA ALA A 123 -10.20 -4.60 -4.78
C ALA A 123 -9.62 -4.61 -6.20
N HIS A 124 -9.23 -3.47 -6.74
CA HIS A 124 -8.61 -3.36 -8.06
C HIS A 124 -7.15 -3.83 -8.04
N GLN A 125 -6.36 -3.41 -7.05
CA GLN A 125 -4.93 -3.74 -6.94
C GLN A 125 -4.67 -5.18 -6.48
N ALA A 126 -5.57 -5.76 -5.70
CA ALA A 126 -5.47 -7.11 -5.15
C ALA A 126 -6.72 -7.94 -5.50
N SER A 127 -7.11 -7.95 -6.76
CA SER A 127 -8.36 -8.54 -7.24
C SER A 127 -8.51 -10.05 -6.99
N ARG A 128 -7.42 -10.75 -6.73
CA ARG A 128 -7.38 -12.19 -6.43
C ARG A 128 -7.25 -12.50 -4.94
N ILE A 129 -7.31 -11.49 -4.09
CA ILE A 129 -7.31 -11.64 -2.63
C ILE A 129 -8.74 -11.48 -2.14
N ASP A 130 -9.26 -12.49 -1.46
CA ASP A 130 -10.61 -12.51 -0.91
C ASP A 130 -10.86 -11.36 0.09
N PHE A 131 -9.90 -11.06 0.93
CA PHE A 131 -9.95 -9.95 1.87
C PHE A 131 -10.14 -8.59 1.19
N ALA A 132 -9.51 -8.38 0.04
CA ALA A 132 -9.69 -7.17 -0.76
C ALA A 132 -11.12 -7.05 -1.31
N ARG A 133 -11.68 -8.14 -1.80
CA ARG A 133 -13.07 -8.20 -2.28
C ARG A 133 -14.07 -8.02 -1.16
N GLU A 134 -13.83 -8.68 -0.02
CA GLU A 134 -14.62 -8.53 1.21
C GLU A 134 -14.67 -7.08 1.68
N THR A 135 -13.55 -6.38 1.68
CA THR A 135 -13.47 -4.97 2.10
C THR A 135 -14.38 -4.09 1.25
N LEU A 136 -14.32 -4.21 -0.07
CA LEU A 136 -15.21 -3.46 -0.96
C LEU A 136 -16.67 -3.84 -0.75
N ALA A 137 -16.95 -5.13 -0.56
CA ALA A 137 -18.30 -5.63 -0.32
C ALA A 137 -18.94 -5.00 0.93
N PHE A 138 -18.24 -5.03 2.07
CA PHE A 138 -18.76 -4.47 3.32
C PHE A 138 -18.89 -2.94 3.28
N VAL A 139 -17.93 -2.24 2.71
CA VAL A 139 -18.02 -0.78 2.58
C VAL A 139 -19.20 -0.38 1.69
N ALA A 140 -19.36 -1.02 0.55
CA ALA A 140 -20.49 -0.79 -0.35
C ALA A 140 -21.85 -1.13 0.31
N TYR A 141 -21.91 -2.26 1.03
CA TYR A 141 -23.10 -2.69 1.76
C TYR A 141 -23.56 -1.65 2.78
N ARG A 142 -22.65 -1.17 3.62
CA ARG A 142 -22.96 -0.17 4.65
C ARG A 142 -23.34 1.19 4.07
N GLN A 143 -22.93 1.47 2.85
CA GLN A 143 -23.34 2.68 2.12
C GLN A 143 -24.66 2.52 1.35
N GLY A 144 -25.25 1.33 1.35
CA GLY A 144 -26.48 1.04 0.63
C GLY A 144 -26.31 0.76 -0.86
N ASP A 145 -25.09 0.64 -1.35
CA ASP A 145 -24.82 0.18 -2.72
C ASP A 145 -24.89 -1.35 -2.79
N TYR A 146 -26.08 -1.88 -2.73
CA TYR A 146 -26.32 -3.32 -2.67
C TYR A 146 -25.93 -4.06 -3.93
N LYS A 147 -26.04 -3.41 -5.08
CA LYS A 147 -25.62 -4.01 -6.35
C LYS A 147 -24.11 -4.27 -6.38
N LEU A 148 -23.33 -3.28 -5.99
CA LEU A 148 -21.86 -3.41 -5.88
C LEU A 148 -21.49 -4.42 -4.78
N ALA A 149 -22.10 -4.30 -3.60
CA ALA A 149 -21.88 -5.20 -2.48
C ALA A 149 -22.16 -6.65 -2.85
N LEU A 150 -23.27 -6.93 -3.49
CA LEU A 150 -23.63 -8.27 -3.93
C LEU A 150 -22.59 -8.88 -4.89
N ARG A 151 -22.16 -8.10 -5.85
CA ARG A 151 -21.11 -8.54 -6.81
C ARG A 151 -19.83 -8.94 -6.09
N GLU A 152 -19.40 -8.12 -5.16
CA GLU A 152 -18.14 -8.34 -4.44
C GLU A 152 -18.27 -9.45 -3.38
N PHE A 153 -19.38 -9.56 -2.67
CA PHE A 153 -19.64 -10.69 -1.76
C PHE A 153 -19.66 -12.02 -2.49
N ARG A 154 -20.31 -12.10 -3.64
CA ARG A 154 -20.32 -13.33 -4.46
C ARG A 154 -18.92 -13.69 -4.94
N THR A 155 -18.11 -12.71 -5.34
CA THR A 155 -16.73 -12.93 -5.74
C THR A 155 -15.88 -13.43 -4.57
N ALA A 156 -15.97 -12.81 -3.40
CA ALA A 156 -15.27 -13.25 -2.20
C ALA A 156 -15.71 -14.66 -1.76
N PHE A 157 -17.01 -14.93 -1.80
CA PHE A 157 -17.57 -16.26 -1.47
C PHE A 157 -17.03 -17.36 -2.39
N ARG A 158 -16.96 -17.11 -3.70
CA ARG A 158 -16.35 -18.06 -4.64
C ARG A 158 -14.87 -18.34 -4.34
N MET A 159 -14.16 -17.36 -3.77
CA MET A 159 -12.74 -17.51 -3.44
C MET A 159 -12.50 -18.33 -2.17
N ASN A 160 -13.29 -18.09 -1.13
CA ASN A 160 -13.01 -18.63 0.21
C ASN A 160 -14.12 -19.50 0.82
N GLY A 161 -15.34 -19.45 0.29
CA GLY A 161 -16.48 -20.20 0.81
C GLY A 161 -16.95 -19.78 2.22
N PHE A 162 -16.64 -18.56 2.67
CA PHE A 162 -17.04 -18.10 4.01
C PHE A 162 -18.56 -17.94 4.12
N LEU A 163 -19.17 -18.77 4.93
CA LEU A 163 -20.61 -18.75 5.16
C LEU A 163 -21.10 -17.46 5.80
N ASP A 164 -20.23 -16.72 6.46
CA ASP A 164 -20.52 -15.43 7.07
C ASP A 164 -21.01 -14.39 6.07
N TYR A 165 -20.74 -14.55 4.78
CA TYR A 165 -21.24 -13.66 3.74
C TYR A 165 -22.71 -13.91 3.37
N LEU A 166 -23.26 -15.10 3.63
CA LEU A 166 -24.59 -15.50 3.15
C LEU A 166 -25.71 -14.57 3.64
N PRO A 167 -25.77 -14.12 4.92
CA PRO A 167 -26.78 -13.16 5.35
C PRO A 167 -26.70 -11.84 4.59
N PHE A 168 -25.52 -11.35 4.29
CA PHE A 168 -25.31 -10.11 3.55
C PHE A 168 -25.70 -10.26 2.08
N ILE A 169 -25.36 -11.40 1.47
CA ILE A 169 -25.77 -11.72 0.10
C ILE A 169 -27.31 -11.74 0.00
N ALA A 170 -27.98 -12.43 0.91
CA ALA A 170 -29.43 -12.49 0.94
C ALA A 170 -30.05 -11.11 1.12
N ASP A 171 -29.47 -10.28 1.98
CA ASP A 171 -29.92 -8.91 2.22
C ASP A 171 -29.77 -8.02 0.99
N CYS A 172 -28.64 -8.11 0.31
CA CYS A 172 -28.39 -7.40 -0.96
C CYS A 172 -29.36 -7.82 -2.08
N GLU A 173 -29.77 -9.10 -2.12
CA GLU A 173 -30.72 -9.61 -3.12
C GLU A 173 -32.14 -9.09 -2.90
N ARG A 174 -32.49 -8.73 -1.67
CA ARG A 174 -33.80 -8.12 -1.31
C ARG A 174 -33.84 -6.61 -1.52
N GLY A 175 -32.70 -5.95 -1.46
CA GLY A 175 -32.55 -4.49 -1.66
C GLY A 175 -32.41 -4.14 -3.12
#